data_4fa5583233fece54e619d9d61e3d5840
#
_entry.id   4fa5583233fece54e619d9d61e3d5840
#
_cell.length_a   1.000
_cell.length_b   1.000
_cell.length_c   1.000
_cell.angle_alpha   90.00
_cell.angle_beta   90.00
_cell.angle_gamma   90.00
#
_symmetry.space_group_name_H-M   'P 1'
#
loop_
_entity.id
_entity.type
_entity.pdbx_description
1 polymer ?
#
loop_
_entity_poly.entity_id
_entity_poly.type
_entity_poly.pdbx_seq_one_letter_code
_entity_poly.pdbx_strand_id
1 'polypeptide(L)'
;MKKRVVLALGGNALQKNGEASAEAQKKIAESVGEAISDLADKYEIIVAHGNGPQVGNILIHEEAASTEKAPAMPLETAVAISQGQIGYWLTQAINNAFIKKGKPSKKIATVISQVVVDRNDPAFKNPTKPIGQFYSEKEAKALAKEKGWTVKEDAGRGWRRVVASPKPIDIVEKKTISELVSDGVIVIAAGGGGIPVVRTKVLKRLKGIDAVIDKDYAAEKLAELVKADVFISCTAVPNVYINYGLPEQQKLDQISVKEIQDLKKYGYFKAGSMLPKVEAASAFAKHGGTGIITDIDNLRDALNGKAGTIITN
;
A
#
# COMPACT_ATOMS: atom_id res chain seq x y z
N MET A 1 -20.85 14.87 -11.46
CA MET A 1 -19.90 13.72 -11.50
C MET A 1 -19.76 13.18 -10.09
N LYS A 2 -19.53 11.88 -9.93
CA LYS A 2 -19.20 11.30 -8.61
C LYS A 2 -17.81 11.75 -8.20
N LYS A 3 -17.57 11.91 -6.90
CA LYS A 3 -16.21 12.13 -6.39
C LYS A 3 -15.38 10.87 -6.56
N ARG A 4 -14.12 11.05 -6.98
CA ARG A 4 -13.15 9.97 -7.12
C ARG A 4 -12.37 9.79 -5.83
N VAL A 5 -12.32 8.56 -5.33
CA VAL A 5 -11.67 8.20 -4.07
C VAL A 5 -10.60 7.13 -4.33
N VAL A 6 -9.40 7.37 -3.85
CA VAL A 6 -8.33 6.36 -3.80
C VAL A 6 -8.16 5.87 -2.36
N LEU A 7 -8.33 4.57 -2.17
CA LEU A 7 -8.19 3.88 -0.88
C LEU A 7 -6.86 3.14 -0.82
N ALA A 8 -5.99 3.44 0.13
CA ALA A 8 -4.77 2.70 0.42
C ALA A 8 -4.98 1.74 1.59
N LEU A 9 -5.24 0.46 1.33
CA LEU A 9 -5.46 -0.56 2.36
C LEU A 9 -4.16 -0.97 3.04
N GLY A 10 -4.11 -0.93 4.38
CA GLY A 10 -2.96 -1.37 5.18
C GLY A 10 -2.72 -2.88 5.11
N GLY A 11 -1.52 -3.33 5.50
CA GLY A 11 -1.21 -4.77 5.57
C GLY A 11 -2.15 -5.53 6.52
N ASN A 12 -2.56 -4.90 7.62
CA ASN A 12 -3.54 -5.46 8.58
C ASN A 12 -4.97 -5.54 8.01
N ALA A 13 -5.26 -4.85 6.90
CA ALA A 13 -6.52 -4.99 6.17
C ALA A 13 -6.56 -6.25 5.28
N LEU A 14 -5.49 -7.07 5.27
CA LEU A 14 -5.40 -8.32 4.48
C LEU A 14 -4.78 -9.48 5.28
N GLN A 15 -4.22 -9.21 6.47
CA GLN A 15 -3.69 -10.24 7.36
C GLN A 15 -3.75 -9.74 8.81
N LYS A 16 -4.37 -10.50 9.71
CA LYS A 16 -4.41 -10.24 11.15
C LYS A 16 -3.60 -11.30 11.90
N ASN A 17 -2.94 -10.91 12.98
CA ASN A 17 -2.26 -11.81 13.92
C ASN A 17 -1.21 -12.75 13.29
N GLY A 18 -0.62 -12.39 12.14
CA GLY A 18 0.37 -13.24 11.47
C GLY A 18 -0.20 -14.46 10.74
N GLU A 19 -1.53 -14.64 10.71
CA GLU A 19 -2.18 -15.76 10.07
C GLU A 19 -2.08 -15.67 8.54
N ALA A 20 -1.32 -16.60 7.94
CA ALA A 20 -0.93 -16.55 6.53
C ALA A 20 -1.80 -17.42 5.61
N SER A 21 -2.78 -18.16 6.16
CA SER A 21 -3.64 -19.03 5.36
C SER A 21 -4.47 -18.24 4.34
N ALA A 22 -4.72 -18.83 3.18
CA ALA A 22 -5.56 -18.21 2.15
C ALA A 22 -6.97 -17.94 2.65
N GLU A 23 -7.52 -18.83 3.48
CA GLU A 23 -8.86 -18.70 4.06
C GLU A 23 -8.97 -17.47 4.97
N ALA A 24 -8.02 -17.29 5.89
CA ALA A 24 -7.98 -16.13 6.78
C ALA A 24 -7.87 -14.81 6.02
N GLN A 25 -7.02 -14.78 4.99
CA GLN A 25 -6.84 -13.58 4.18
C GLN A 25 -8.09 -13.26 3.34
N LYS A 26 -8.76 -14.27 2.77
CA LYS A 26 -10.04 -14.09 2.06
C LYS A 26 -11.14 -13.57 2.98
N LYS A 27 -11.24 -14.09 4.21
CA LYS A 27 -12.20 -13.61 5.21
C LYS A 27 -12.00 -12.13 5.56
N ILE A 28 -10.75 -11.67 5.61
CA ILE A 28 -10.46 -10.24 5.82
C ILE A 28 -10.85 -9.43 4.56
N ALA A 29 -10.58 -9.97 3.37
CA ALA A 29 -10.98 -9.31 2.12
C ALA A 29 -12.51 -9.14 2.02
N GLU A 30 -13.32 -10.02 2.62
CA GLU A 30 -14.79 -9.89 2.69
C GLU A 30 -15.21 -8.60 3.39
N SER A 31 -14.60 -8.25 4.53
CA SER A 31 -14.90 -6.99 5.24
C SER A 31 -14.59 -5.77 4.37
N VAL A 32 -13.48 -5.83 3.62
CA VAL A 32 -13.13 -4.79 2.64
C VAL A 32 -14.17 -4.72 1.53
N GLY A 33 -14.60 -5.86 1.00
CA GLY A 33 -15.64 -5.96 -0.03
C GLY A 33 -16.96 -5.32 0.42
N GLU A 34 -17.38 -5.60 1.65
CA GLU A 34 -18.60 -5.02 2.24
C GLU A 34 -18.51 -3.49 2.33
N ALA A 35 -17.41 -2.95 2.84
CA ALA A 35 -17.19 -1.51 2.95
C ALA A 35 -17.19 -0.82 1.56
N ILE A 36 -16.49 -1.39 0.57
CA ILE A 36 -16.44 -0.85 -0.78
C ILE A 36 -17.81 -0.90 -1.46
N SER A 37 -18.57 -1.98 -1.30
CA SER A 37 -19.90 -2.11 -1.90
C SER A 37 -20.91 -1.07 -1.38
N ASP A 38 -20.70 -0.52 -0.18
CA ASP A 38 -21.52 0.55 0.38
C ASP A 38 -21.20 1.94 -0.22
N LEU A 39 -19.98 2.11 -0.69
CA LEU A 39 -19.50 3.38 -1.23
C LEU A 39 -19.69 3.50 -2.75
N ALA A 40 -19.69 2.39 -3.47
CA ALA A 40 -19.61 2.33 -4.93
C ALA A 40 -20.77 3.01 -5.68
N ASP A 41 -21.93 3.23 -5.03
CA ASP A 41 -23.05 3.95 -5.65
C ASP A 41 -22.81 5.47 -5.67
N LYS A 42 -22.02 5.98 -4.72
CA LYS A 42 -21.79 7.43 -4.52
C LYS A 42 -20.46 7.90 -5.06
N TYR A 43 -19.46 7.02 -5.16
CA TYR A 43 -18.08 7.35 -5.47
C TYR A 43 -17.55 6.54 -6.66
N GLU A 44 -16.60 7.11 -7.38
CA GLU A 44 -15.65 6.39 -8.23
C GLU A 44 -14.54 5.84 -7.32
N ILE A 45 -14.29 4.53 -7.34
CA ILE A 45 -13.42 3.89 -6.35
C ILE A 45 -12.20 3.25 -7.01
N ILE A 46 -11.03 3.61 -6.53
CA ILE A 46 -9.75 2.93 -6.80
C ILE A 46 -9.19 2.41 -5.48
N VAL A 47 -8.76 1.15 -5.47
CA VAL A 47 -8.22 0.47 -4.30
C VAL A 47 -6.76 0.13 -4.54
N ALA A 48 -5.87 0.69 -3.74
CA ALA A 48 -4.50 0.23 -3.61
C ALA A 48 -4.35 -0.58 -2.31
N HIS A 49 -3.43 -1.53 -2.27
CA HIS A 49 -3.25 -2.39 -1.10
C HIS A 49 -1.78 -2.63 -0.78
N GLY A 50 -1.46 -2.95 0.48
CA GLY A 50 -0.17 -3.50 0.87
C GLY A 50 -0.07 -4.99 0.50
N ASN A 51 1.15 -5.52 0.49
CA ASN A 51 1.43 -6.92 0.20
C ASN A 51 2.56 -7.52 1.07
N GLY A 52 3.01 -6.81 2.10
CA GLY A 52 4.21 -7.19 2.83
C GLY A 52 4.28 -8.67 3.25
N PRO A 53 3.26 -9.22 3.93
CA PRO A 53 3.23 -10.64 4.28
C PRO A 53 3.19 -11.55 3.05
N GLN A 54 2.40 -11.22 2.04
CA GLN A 54 2.20 -12.05 0.86
C GLN A 54 3.47 -12.14 0.00
N VAL A 55 4.11 -11.02 -0.30
CA VAL A 55 5.37 -11.01 -1.06
C VAL A 55 6.48 -11.69 -0.28
N GLY A 56 6.50 -11.56 1.06
CA GLY A 56 7.42 -12.28 1.92
C GLY A 56 7.28 -13.80 1.79
N ASN A 57 6.05 -14.32 1.85
CA ASN A 57 5.78 -15.75 1.69
C ASN A 57 6.11 -16.25 0.28
N ILE A 58 5.79 -15.47 -0.76
CA ILE A 58 6.17 -15.80 -2.14
C ILE A 58 7.70 -15.97 -2.24
N LEU A 59 8.47 -15.01 -1.72
CA LEU A 59 9.93 -15.09 -1.75
C LEU A 59 10.49 -16.29 -1.01
N ILE A 60 9.91 -16.64 0.16
CA ILE A 60 10.30 -17.82 0.92
C ILE A 60 10.06 -19.09 0.10
N HIS A 61 8.90 -19.23 -0.53
CA HIS A 61 8.58 -20.38 -1.37
C HIS A 61 9.47 -20.46 -2.62
N GLU A 62 9.70 -19.34 -3.28
CA GLU A 62 10.58 -19.25 -4.45
C GLU A 62 12.03 -19.67 -4.11
N GLU A 63 12.56 -19.18 -2.97
CA GLU A 63 13.90 -19.52 -2.54
C GLU A 63 14.01 -21.00 -2.12
N ALA A 64 13.03 -21.53 -1.39
CA ALA A 64 13.03 -22.90 -0.91
C ALA A 64 12.91 -23.95 -2.03
N ALA A 65 12.19 -23.62 -3.11
CA ALA A 65 11.96 -24.53 -4.24
C ALA A 65 12.88 -24.25 -5.44
N SER A 66 13.81 -23.30 -5.34
CA SER A 66 14.69 -22.91 -6.44
C SER A 66 15.64 -24.03 -6.88
N THR A 67 15.68 -24.26 -8.19
CA THR A 67 16.61 -25.21 -8.85
C THR A 67 17.17 -24.59 -10.13
N GLU A 68 18.19 -25.21 -10.73
CA GLU A 68 18.69 -24.76 -12.04
C GLU A 68 17.61 -24.75 -13.14
N LYS A 69 16.66 -25.70 -13.10
CA LYS A 69 15.55 -25.80 -14.07
C LYS A 69 14.39 -24.87 -13.76
N ALA A 70 14.22 -24.49 -12.49
CA ALA A 70 13.17 -23.60 -12.02
C ALA A 70 13.78 -22.58 -11.03
N PRO A 71 14.51 -21.56 -11.52
CA PRO A 71 15.15 -20.57 -10.68
C PRO A 71 14.11 -19.66 -9.99
N ALA A 72 14.42 -19.21 -8.79
CA ALA A 72 13.58 -18.27 -8.05
C ALA A 72 13.34 -16.98 -8.85
N MET A 73 12.09 -16.50 -8.81
CA MET A 73 11.73 -15.25 -9.46
C MET A 73 12.30 -14.03 -8.71
N PRO A 74 12.68 -12.96 -9.42
CA PRO A 74 13.16 -11.74 -8.78
C PRO A 74 12.06 -11.01 -8.01
N LEU A 75 12.45 -10.11 -7.11
CA LEU A 75 11.54 -9.43 -6.19
C LEU A 75 10.42 -8.67 -6.90
N GLU A 76 10.71 -7.97 -8.00
CA GLU A 76 9.70 -7.24 -8.77
C GLU A 76 8.65 -8.19 -9.38
N THR A 77 9.04 -9.40 -9.77
CA THR A 77 8.12 -10.44 -10.23
C THR A 77 7.28 -10.99 -9.08
N ALA A 78 7.87 -11.19 -7.89
CA ALA A 78 7.12 -11.58 -6.70
C ALA A 78 6.07 -10.51 -6.30
N VAL A 79 6.38 -9.23 -6.48
CA VAL A 79 5.39 -8.13 -6.32
C VAL A 79 4.26 -8.28 -7.32
N ALA A 80 4.51 -8.59 -8.60
CA ALA A 80 3.50 -8.81 -9.62
C ALA A 80 2.59 -10.01 -9.27
N ILE A 81 3.16 -11.13 -8.82
CA ILE A 81 2.40 -12.30 -8.35
C ILE A 81 1.48 -11.91 -7.19
N SER A 82 1.98 -11.14 -6.22
CA SER A 82 1.17 -10.69 -5.09
C SER A 82 0.03 -9.76 -5.49
N GLN A 83 0.19 -8.94 -6.54
CA GLN A 83 -0.90 -8.12 -7.08
C GLN A 83 -2.01 -8.99 -7.67
N GLY A 84 -1.66 -10.03 -8.42
CA GLY A 84 -2.63 -10.98 -8.96
C GLY A 84 -3.36 -11.73 -7.85
N GLN A 85 -2.65 -12.24 -6.86
CA GLN A 85 -3.20 -12.97 -5.71
C GLN A 85 -4.19 -12.12 -4.92
N ILE A 86 -3.79 -10.95 -4.45
CA ILE A 86 -4.61 -10.08 -3.62
C ILE A 86 -5.74 -9.46 -4.45
N GLY A 87 -5.45 -9.06 -5.68
CA GLY A 87 -6.44 -8.51 -6.61
C GLY A 87 -7.57 -9.50 -6.89
N TYR A 88 -7.26 -10.78 -7.09
CA TYR A 88 -8.25 -11.84 -7.21
C TYR A 88 -9.16 -11.92 -5.96
N TRP A 89 -8.58 -11.96 -4.76
CA TRP A 89 -9.35 -12.05 -3.53
C TRP A 89 -10.26 -10.83 -3.31
N LEU A 90 -9.75 -9.63 -3.54
CA LEU A 90 -10.52 -8.39 -3.41
C LEU A 90 -11.64 -8.30 -4.47
N THR A 91 -11.35 -8.65 -5.73
CA THR A 91 -12.36 -8.67 -6.79
C THR A 91 -13.50 -9.62 -6.44
N GLN A 92 -13.19 -10.84 -5.98
CA GLN A 92 -14.19 -11.82 -5.57
C GLN A 92 -14.98 -11.32 -4.35
N ALA A 93 -14.33 -10.79 -3.34
CA ALA A 93 -14.96 -10.29 -2.12
C ALA A 93 -15.91 -9.11 -2.40
N ILE A 94 -15.50 -8.15 -3.22
CA ILE A 94 -16.35 -7.01 -3.61
C ILE A 94 -17.57 -7.50 -4.39
N ASN A 95 -17.39 -8.41 -5.36
CA ASN A 95 -18.52 -8.96 -6.12
C ASN A 95 -19.51 -9.72 -5.23
N ASN A 96 -19.00 -10.57 -4.31
CA ASN A 96 -19.82 -11.30 -3.36
C ASN A 96 -20.58 -10.37 -2.41
N ALA A 97 -20.00 -9.25 -2.02
CA ALA A 97 -20.68 -8.26 -1.18
C ALA A 97 -21.87 -7.60 -1.91
N PHE A 98 -21.76 -7.33 -3.22
CA PHE A 98 -22.90 -6.85 -4.03
C PHE A 98 -24.02 -7.92 -4.08
N ILE A 99 -23.67 -9.17 -4.34
CA ILE A 99 -24.64 -10.30 -4.38
C ILE A 99 -25.34 -10.44 -3.04
N LYS A 100 -24.59 -10.48 -1.92
CA LYS A 100 -25.13 -10.60 -0.55
C LYS A 100 -26.13 -9.47 -0.22
N LYS A 101 -25.89 -8.27 -0.73
CA LYS A 101 -26.76 -7.10 -0.51
C LYS A 101 -27.90 -6.98 -1.52
N GLY A 102 -28.06 -7.92 -2.43
CA GLY A 102 -29.07 -7.86 -3.50
C GLY A 102 -28.90 -6.66 -4.43
N LYS A 103 -27.67 -6.11 -4.52
CA LYS A 103 -27.36 -4.98 -5.37
C LYS A 103 -26.93 -5.45 -6.77
N PRO A 104 -27.18 -4.64 -7.83
CA PRO A 104 -26.63 -4.93 -9.16
C PRO A 104 -25.10 -5.02 -9.09
N SER A 105 -24.56 -6.05 -9.72
CA SER A 105 -23.11 -6.23 -9.81
C SER A 105 -22.47 -5.05 -10.55
N LYS A 106 -21.36 -4.54 -10.00
CA LYS A 106 -20.52 -3.53 -10.65
C LYS A 106 -19.41 -4.20 -11.45
N LYS A 107 -18.88 -3.52 -12.47
CA LYS A 107 -17.65 -3.94 -13.12
C LYS A 107 -16.49 -3.74 -12.13
N ILE A 108 -15.64 -4.75 -11.97
CA ILE A 108 -14.48 -4.71 -11.08
C ILE A 108 -13.28 -5.22 -11.87
N ALA A 109 -12.17 -4.54 -11.82
CA ALA A 109 -10.95 -4.95 -12.50
C ALA A 109 -9.72 -4.78 -11.60
N THR A 110 -8.82 -5.78 -11.66
CA THR A 110 -7.47 -5.66 -11.11
C THR A 110 -6.51 -5.31 -12.23
N VAL A 111 -5.77 -4.21 -12.07
CA VAL A 111 -4.74 -3.75 -13.00
C VAL A 111 -3.37 -3.99 -12.39
N ILE A 112 -2.60 -4.90 -12.98
CA ILE A 112 -1.19 -5.09 -12.63
C ILE A 112 -0.46 -3.80 -12.95
N SER A 113 0.15 -3.18 -11.96
CA SER A 113 0.62 -1.80 -12.06
C SER A 113 2.12 -1.70 -11.86
N GLN A 114 2.79 -1.01 -12.78
CA GLN A 114 4.20 -0.70 -12.75
C GLN A 114 4.40 0.75 -12.27
N VAL A 115 5.26 0.94 -11.27
CA VAL A 115 5.52 2.25 -10.68
C VAL A 115 6.96 2.67 -10.99
N VAL A 116 7.08 3.79 -11.67
CA VAL A 116 8.37 4.34 -12.07
C VAL A 116 9.05 5.00 -10.89
N VAL A 117 10.32 4.69 -10.68
CA VAL A 117 11.19 5.29 -9.66
C VAL A 117 12.48 5.84 -10.27
N ASP A 118 13.14 6.76 -9.55
CA ASP A 118 14.47 7.23 -9.96
C ASP A 118 15.52 6.21 -9.53
N ARG A 119 16.35 5.76 -10.51
CA ARG A 119 17.50 4.90 -10.24
C ARG A 119 18.52 5.55 -9.27
N ASN A 120 18.55 6.86 -9.19
CA ASN A 120 19.47 7.61 -8.34
C ASN A 120 18.85 7.98 -6.98
N ASP A 121 17.64 7.50 -6.68
CA ASP A 121 17.01 7.74 -5.37
C ASP A 121 17.97 7.32 -4.24
N PRO A 122 18.17 8.18 -3.21
CA PRO A 122 19.04 7.88 -2.07
C PRO A 122 18.72 6.55 -1.36
N ALA A 123 17.49 6.07 -1.44
CA ALA A 123 17.07 4.79 -0.87
C ALA A 123 17.87 3.60 -1.41
N PHE A 124 18.38 3.66 -2.65
CA PHE A 124 19.23 2.60 -3.20
C PHE A 124 20.60 2.53 -2.54
N LYS A 125 21.10 3.66 -2.00
CA LYS A 125 22.36 3.69 -1.23
C LYS A 125 22.18 3.30 0.24
N ASN A 126 20.97 3.45 0.77
CA ASN A 126 20.63 3.11 2.16
C ASN A 126 19.32 2.32 2.23
N PRO A 127 19.33 1.01 1.92
CA PRO A 127 18.16 0.15 2.01
C PRO A 127 17.62 0.09 3.45
N THR A 128 16.29 0.25 3.60
CA THR A 128 15.63 0.29 4.91
C THR A 128 14.31 -0.49 4.97
N LYS A 129 13.76 -0.96 3.83
CA LYS A 129 12.47 -1.66 3.81
C LYS A 129 12.68 -3.14 4.12
N PRO A 130 12.25 -3.66 5.29
CA PRO A 130 12.41 -5.06 5.62
C PRO A 130 11.46 -5.94 4.80
N ILE A 131 11.98 -7.05 4.29
CA ILE A 131 11.23 -8.06 3.53
C ILE A 131 11.59 -9.48 4.00
N GLY A 132 10.75 -10.45 3.64
CA GLY A 132 10.98 -11.87 3.95
C GLY A 132 10.85 -12.21 5.44
N GLN A 133 11.45 -13.33 5.83
CA GLN A 133 11.40 -13.85 7.19
C GLN A 133 12.41 -13.21 8.13
N PHE A 134 12.31 -13.54 9.41
CA PHE A 134 13.29 -13.20 10.42
C PHE A 134 14.38 -14.28 10.49
N TYR A 135 15.61 -13.84 10.69
CA TYR A 135 16.81 -14.67 10.85
C TYR A 135 17.50 -14.35 12.17
N SER A 136 18.30 -15.29 12.68
CA SER A 136 19.31 -14.96 13.66
C SER A 136 20.38 -14.05 13.04
N GLU A 137 21.13 -13.33 13.86
CA GLU A 137 22.22 -12.47 13.37
C GLU A 137 23.25 -13.26 12.55
N LYS A 138 23.61 -14.48 13.02
CA LYS A 138 24.57 -15.35 12.35
C LYS A 138 24.09 -15.77 10.96
N GLU A 139 22.83 -16.22 10.85
CA GLU A 139 22.23 -16.62 9.57
C GLU A 139 22.11 -15.43 8.61
N ALA A 140 21.64 -14.27 9.10
CA ALA A 140 21.49 -13.08 8.27
C ALA A 140 22.84 -12.63 7.69
N LYS A 141 23.91 -12.62 8.50
CA LYS A 141 25.26 -12.27 8.04
C LYS A 141 25.84 -13.29 7.04
N ALA A 142 25.54 -14.58 7.20
CA ALA A 142 25.94 -15.61 6.25
C ALA A 142 25.23 -15.42 4.90
N LEU A 143 23.91 -15.21 4.90
CA LEU A 143 23.11 -14.93 3.70
C LEU A 143 23.52 -13.61 3.03
N ALA A 144 23.85 -12.57 3.80
CA ALA A 144 24.36 -11.32 3.27
C ALA A 144 25.66 -11.54 2.47
N LYS A 145 26.59 -12.36 2.97
CA LYS A 145 27.84 -12.70 2.27
C LYS A 145 27.61 -13.57 1.04
N GLU A 146 26.73 -14.57 1.15
CA GLU A 146 26.45 -15.52 0.06
C GLU A 146 25.66 -14.89 -1.09
N LYS A 147 24.58 -14.15 -0.74
CA LYS A 147 23.59 -13.61 -1.71
C LYS A 147 23.75 -12.13 -2.00
N GLY A 148 24.71 -11.44 -1.38
CA GLY A 148 24.92 -9.98 -1.53
C GLY A 148 23.79 -9.15 -0.91
N TRP A 149 23.05 -9.68 0.07
CA TRP A 149 21.94 -8.97 0.68
C TRP A 149 22.42 -7.89 1.66
N THR A 150 21.65 -6.81 1.74
CA THR A 150 21.72 -5.91 2.89
C THR A 150 20.78 -6.45 3.96
N VAL A 151 21.27 -6.59 5.19
CA VAL A 151 20.49 -7.09 6.34
C VAL A 151 20.55 -6.10 7.49
N LYS A 152 19.44 -5.97 8.21
CA LYS A 152 19.34 -5.09 9.40
C LYS A 152 18.54 -5.80 10.50
N GLU A 153 18.82 -5.43 11.74
CA GLU A 153 18.01 -5.79 12.89
C GLU A 153 16.65 -5.07 12.80
N ASP A 154 15.55 -5.76 13.10
CA ASP A 154 14.19 -5.26 13.02
C ASP A 154 13.48 -5.30 14.37
N ALA A 155 13.67 -4.24 15.13
CA ALA A 155 12.93 -3.91 16.36
C ALA A 155 12.92 -5.03 17.44
N GLY A 156 14.05 -5.65 17.70
CA GLY A 156 14.23 -6.69 18.74
C GLY A 156 13.67 -8.06 18.36
N ARG A 157 13.12 -8.23 17.14
CA ARG A 157 12.50 -9.48 16.67
C ARG A 157 13.45 -10.39 15.90
N GLY A 158 14.64 -9.90 15.57
CA GLY A 158 15.64 -10.58 14.77
C GLY A 158 16.10 -9.76 13.57
N TRP A 159 16.84 -10.39 12.69
CA TRP A 159 17.43 -9.75 11.50
C TRP A 159 16.59 -10.06 10.26
N ARG A 160 16.50 -9.09 9.36
CA ARG A 160 15.80 -9.25 8.07
C ARG A 160 16.60 -8.71 6.90
N ARG A 161 16.38 -9.27 5.71
CA ARG A 161 16.78 -8.62 4.47
C ARG A 161 16.09 -7.27 4.38
N VAL A 162 16.83 -6.24 3.99
CA VAL A 162 16.29 -4.91 3.68
C VAL A 162 16.59 -4.53 2.24
N VAL A 163 15.62 -3.90 1.59
CA VAL A 163 15.74 -3.41 0.21
C VAL A 163 15.48 -1.91 0.14
N ALA A 164 15.84 -1.30 -0.99
CA ALA A 164 15.52 0.09 -1.24
C ALA A 164 14.01 0.34 -1.23
N SER A 165 13.59 1.51 -0.72
CA SER A 165 12.20 1.96 -0.79
C SER A 165 12.16 3.36 -1.41
N PRO A 166 12.35 3.47 -2.74
CA PRO A 166 12.41 4.75 -3.44
C PRO A 166 11.02 5.38 -3.52
N LYS A 167 10.99 6.70 -3.75
CA LYS A 167 9.74 7.44 -3.96
C LYS A 167 9.16 7.16 -5.35
N PRO A 168 7.83 6.98 -5.49
CA PRO A 168 7.17 6.85 -6.78
C PRO A 168 7.20 8.17 -7.56
N ILE A 169 7.48 8.10 -8.85
CA ILE A 169 7.48 9.26 -9.77
C ILE A 169 6.26 9.24 -10.67
N ASP A 170 5.92 8.06 -11.21
CA ASP A 170 4.87 7.88 -12.19
C ASP A 170 4.30 6.46 -12.12
N ILE A 171 3.10 6.27 -12.67
CA ILE A 171 2.46 4.95 -12.81
C ILE A 171 2.17 4.71 -14.28
N VAL A 172 2.69 3.62 -14.82
CA VAL A 172 2.62 3.33 -16.25
C VAL A 172 1.18 3.23 -16.72
N GLU A 173 0.34 2.55 -15.97
CA GLU A 173 -1.06 2.23 -16.30
C GLU A 173 -2.05 3.35 -15.89
N LYS A 174 -1.59 4.52 -15.46
CA LYS A 174 -2.44 5.62 -14.95
C LYS A 174 -3.60 6.04 -15.88
N LYS A 175 -3.37 6.06 -17.19
CA LYS A 175 -4.42 6.40 -18.17
C LYS A 175 -5.50 5.33 -18.21
N THR A 176 -5.11 4.07 -18.34
CA THR A 176 -6.02 2.92 -18.33
C THR A 176 -6.84 2.88 -17.03
N ILE A 177 -6.19 3.09 -15.87
CA ILE A 177 -6.87 3.15 -14.58
C ILE A 177 -7.89 4.29 -14.55
N SER A 178 -7.52 5.48 -15.04
CA SER A 178 -8.41 6.65 -15.08
C SER A 178 -9.60 6.43 -16.01
N GLU A 179 -9.41 5.81 -17.17
CA GLU A 179 -10.48 5.46 -18.11
C GLU A 179 -11.45 4.45 -17.50
N LEU A 180 -10.95 3.35 -16.96
CA LEU A 180 -11.77 2.32 -16.31
C LEU A 180 -12.63 2.90 -15.20
N VAL A 181 -12.06 3.71 -14.31
CA VAL A 181 -12.82 4.27 -13.18
C VAL A 181 -13.87 5.28 -13.65
N SER A 182 -13.57 6.06 -14.70
CA SER A 182 -14.54 6.98 -15.33
C SER A 182 -15.71 6.23 -15.95
N ASP A 183 -15.48 5.01 -16.45
CA ASP A 183 -16.53 4.11 -16.97
C ASP A 183 -17.30 3.35 -15.85
N GLY A 184 -17.10 3.75 -14.61
CA GLY A 184 -17.80 3.18 -13.44
C GLY A 184 -17.27 1.82 -12.98
N VAL A 185 -16.07 1.43 -13.41
CA VAL A 185 -15.37 0.23 -12.93
C VAL A 185 -14.74 0.52 -11.58
N ILE A 186 -14.91 -0.36 -10.60
CA ILE A 186 -14.12 -0.37 -9.37
C ILE A 186 -12.75 -0.94 -9.73
N VAL A 187 -11.68 -0.16 -9.56
CA VAL A 187 -10.33 -0.55 -9.99
C VAL A 187 -9.46 -0.90 -8.79
N ILE A 188 -8.81 -2.07 -8.83
CA ILE A 188 -7.75 -2.44 -7.88
C ILE A 188 -6.42 -2.23 -8.60
N ALA A 189 -5.53 -1.37 -8.07
CA ALA A 189 -4.29 -1.00 -8.74
C ALA A 189 -3.18 -0.61 -7.74
N ALA A 190 -1.94 -0.50 -8.22
CA ALA A 190 -0.76 -0.16 -7.42
C ALA A 190 -0.56 -1.05 -6.17
N GLY A 191 -0.98 -2.31 -6.24
CA GLY A 191 -0.85 -3.27 -5.16
C GLY A 191 0.61 -3.47 -4.74
N GLY A 192 0.86 -3.53 -3.42
CA GLY A 192 2.19 -3.66 -2.85
C GLY A 192 3.10 -2.45 -3.06
N GLY A 193 2.54 -1.32 -3.46
CA GLY A 193 3.30 -0.14 -3.89
C GLY A 193 3.63 -0.14 -5.39
N GLY A 194 3.15 -1.16 -6.12
CA GLY A 194 3.41 -1.36 -7.55
C GLY A 194 4.73 -2.07 -7.85
N ILE A 195 4.85 -2.62 -9.05
CA ILE A 195 6.09 -3.22 -9.54
C ILE A 195 7.10 -2.11 -9.79
N PRO A 196 8.24 -2.08 -9.07
CA PRO A 196 9.22 -1.02 -9.23
C PRO A 196 9.95 -1.13 -10.57
N VAL A 197 9.88 -0.07 -11.38
CA VAL A 197 10.55 -0.01 -12.67
C VAL A 197 11.32 1.31 -12.85
N VAL A 198 12.38 1.26 -13.62
CA VAL A 198 13.12 2.46 -14.06
C VAL A 198 13.04 2.61 -15.56
N ARG A 199 13.10 3.85 -16.07
CA ARG A 199 13.24 4.11 -17.50
C ARG A 199 14.71 4.09 -17.89
N THR A 200 15.07 3.32 -18.91
CA THR A 200 16.43 3.32 -19.45
C THR A 200 16.79 4.68 -20.05
N LYS A 201 18.07 5.07 -19.96
CA LYS A 201 18.52 6.42 -20.36
C LYS A 201 18.26 6.74 -21.85
N VAL A 202 18.57 5.80 -22.74
CA VAL A 202 18.54 6.03 -24.19
C VAL A 202 17.14 5.81 -24.76
N LEU A 203 16.58 4.62 -24.61
CA LEU A 203 15.33 4.23 -25.28
C LEU A 203 14.08 4.43 -24.41
N LYS A 204 14.24 4.92 -23.18
CA LYS A 204 13.14 5.07 -22.22
C LYS A 204 12.34 3.77 -21.95
N ARG A 205 12.93 2.60 -22.26
CA ARG A 205 12.32 1.30 -21.99
C ARG A 205 12.19 1.07 -20.49
N LEU A 206 11.15 0.39 -20.09
CA LEU A 206 10.95 -0.02 -18.70
C LEU A 206 11.85 -1.21 -18.37
N LYS A 207 12.42 -1.21 -17.18
CA LYS A 207 13.19 -2.31 -16.61
C LYS A 207 12.86 -2.42 -15.13
N GLY A 208 12.52 -3.64 -14.66
CA GLY A 208 12.36 -3.94 -13.24
C GLY A 208 13.62 -3.64 -12.44
N ILE A 209 13.46 -3.29 -11.18
CA ILE A 209 14.55 -3.00 -10.26
C ILE A 209 14.24 -3.58 -8.87
N ASP A 210 15.28 -4.06 -8.19
CA ASP A 210 15.16 -4.67 -6.86
C ASP A 210 14.87 -3.60 -5.79
N ALA A 211 13.59 -3.39 -5.52
CA ALA A 211 13.07 -2.41 -4.57
C ALA A 211 11.66 -2.77 -4.09
N VAL A 212 11.18 -2.15 -3.02
CA VAL A 212 9.78 -2.21 -2.57
C VAL A 212 9.31 -0.80 -2.25
N ILE A 213 8.41 -0.28 -3.08
CA ILE A 213 7.83 1.05 -2.90
C ILE A 213 6.85 1.03 -1.73
N ASP A 214 6.84 2.06 -0.91
CA ASP A 214 5.83 2.18 0.15
C ASP A 214 4.45 2.41 -0.46
N LYS A 215 3.47 1.60 -0.04
CA LYS A 215 2.12 1.62 -0.62
C LYS A 215 1.38 2.95 -0.42
N ASP A 216 1.63 3.64 0.71
CA ASP A 216 0.95 4.89 1.00
C ASP A 216 1.43 5.99 0.04
N TYR A 217 2.73 6.03 -0.27
CA TYR A 217 3.25 6.95 -1.29
C TYR A 217 2.82 6.56 -2.71
N ALA A 218 2.78 5.27 -3.05
CA ALA A 218 2.32 4.83 -4.37
C ALA A 218 0.84 5.13 -4.59
N ALA A 219 0.00 4.92 -3.58
CA ALA A 219 -1.43 5.21 -3.63
C ALA A 219 -1.70 6.73 -3.68
N GLU A 220 -0.92 7.53 -2.95
CA GLU A 220 -0.97 8.99 -3.06
C GLU A 220 -0.60 9.43 -4.48
N LYS A 221 0.52 8.93 -5.03
CA LYS A 221 0.92 9.25 -6.41
C LYS A 221 -0.14 8.82 -7.42
N LEU A 222 -0.79 7.67 -7.22
CA LEU A 222 -1.92 7.26 -8.04
C LEU A 222 -3.08 8.27 -7.94
N ALA A 223 -3.43 8.69 -6.72
CA ALA A 223 -4.51 9.64 -6.47
C ALA A 223 -4.26 10.98 -7.19
N GLU A 224 -3.02 11.50 -7.13
CA GLU A 224 -2.61 12.69 -7.88
C GLU A 224 -2.78 12.48 -9.39
N LEU A 225 -2.22 11.40 -9.94
CA LEU A 225 -2.19 11.12 -11.38
C LEU A 225 -3.57 10.88 -12.00
N VAL A 226 -4.50 10.29 -11.24
CA VAL A 226 -5.89 10.07 -11.68
C VAL A 226 -6.83 11.21 -11.30
N LYS A 227 -6.31 12.29 -10.73
CA LYS A 227 -7.07 13.47 -10.28
C LYS A 227 -8.20 13.08 -9.32
N ALA A 228 -7.87 12.34 -8.28
CA ALA A 228 -8.83 11.99 -7.24
C ALA A 228 -9.23 13.22 -6.40
N ASP A 229 -10.45 13.22 -5.86
CA ASP A 229 -10.92 14.25 -4.94
C ASP A 229 -10.49 13.95 -3.50
N VAL A 230 -10.41 12.64 -3.17
CA VAL A 230 -10.11 12.16 -1.82
C VAL A 230 -9.09 11.02 -1.88
N PHE A 231 -8.09 11.11 -1.03
CA PHE A 231 -7.15 10.03 -0.75
C PHE A 231 -7.35 9.54 0.69
N ILE A 232 -7.55 8.23 0.88
CA ILE A 232 -7.74 7.63 2.21
C ILE A 232 -6.64 6.61 2.46
N SER A 233 -5.83 6.81 3.50
CA SER A 233 -4.94 5.78 4.02
C SER A 233 -5.62 5.02 5.14
N CYS A 234 -5.99 3.76 4.88
CA CYS A 234 -6.59 2.86 5.86
C CYS A 234 -5.53 2.26 6.79
N THR A 235 -5.82 2.29 8.08
CA THR A 235 -4.94 1.78 9.14
C THR A 235 -5.74 0.95 10.16
N ALA A 236 -5.12 0.52 11.26
CA ALA A 236 -5.76 -0.28 12.30
C ALA A 236 -6.46 0.57 13.37
N VAL A 237 -6.36 1.88 13.30
CA VAL A 237 -6.95 2.80 14.27
C VAL A 237 -7.81 3.85 13.56
N PRO A 238 -8.89 4.33 14.19
CA PRO A 238 -9.84 5.23 13.54
C PRO A 238 -9.27 6.62 13.22
N ASN A 239 -8.27 7.08 13.96
CA ASN A 239 -7.66 8.40 13.80
C ASN A 239 -6.14 8.35 13.92
N VAL A 240 -5.47 9.44 13.60
CA VAL A 240 -4.09 9.71 14.00
C VAL A 240 -4.10 10.22 15.45
N TYR A 241 -3.10 9.80 16.19
CA TYR A 241 -2.92 10.24 17.60
C TYR A 241 -1.50 10.78 17.79
N ILE A 242 -1.37 11.79 18.62
CA ILE A 242 -0.09 12.15 19.27
C ILE A 242 -0.02 11.45 20.63
N ASN A 243 1.19 11.17 21.11
CA ASN A 243 1.44 10.42 22.36
C ASN A 243 0.71 9.04 22.39
N TYR A 244 0.64 8.35 21.26
CA TYR A 244 -0.11 7.09 21.13
C TYR A 244 0.34 6.05 22.16
N GLY A 245 -0.62 5.52 22.93
CA GLY A 245 -0.38 4.53 23.99
C GLY A 245 0.10 5.11 25.31
N LEU A 246 0.18 6.43 25.45
CA LEU A 246 0.52 7.13 26.69
C LEU A 246 -0.72 7.75 27.35
N PRO A 247 -0.67 8.10 28.66
CA PRO A 247 -1.79 8.77 29.34
C PRO A 247 -2.23 10.08 28.66
N GLU A 248 -1.29 10.79 28.04
CA GLU A 248 -1.50 12.05 27.34
C GLU A 248 -1.86 11.87 25.87
N GLN A 249 -2.34 10.67 25.47
CA GLN A 249 -2.77 10.41 24.11
C GLN A 249 -3.88 11.38 23.68
N GLN A 250 -3.67 12.04 22.57
CA GLN A 250 -4.62 12.98 21.99
C GLN A 250 -4.98 12.56 20.55
N LYS A 251 -6.27 12.53 20.28
CA LYS A 251 -6.84 12.25 18.95
C LYS A 251 -6.77 13.50 18.08
N LEU A 252 -6.44 13.33 16.81
CA LEU A 252 -6.49 14.38 15.80
C LEU A 252 -7.70 14.14 14.89
N ASP A 253 -8.66 15.08 14.85
CA ASP A 253 -9.86 14.98 14.02
C ASP A 253 -9.68 15.74 12.69
N GLN A 254 -9.41 17.03 12.75
CA GLN A 254 -9.04 17.85 11.60
C GLN A 254 -7.73 18.54 11.86
N ILE A 255 -6.88 18.58 10.85
CA ILE A 255 -5.55 19.15 10.98
C ILE A 255 -5.06 19.67 9.62
N SER A 256 -4.40 20.83 9.64
CA SER A 256 -3.79 21.40 8.44
C SER A 256 -2.45 20.74 8.11
N VAL A 257 -2.06 20.83 6.85
CA VAL A 257 -0.72 20.42 6.41
C VAL A 257 0.38 21.10 7.20
N LYS A 258 0.20 22.37 7.59
CA LYS A 258 1.18 23.12 8.39
C LYS A 258 1.35 22.50 9.79
N GLU A 259 0.27 22.24 10.50
CA GLU A 259 0.28 21.61 11.81
C GLU A 259 0.91 20.20 11.76
N ILE A 260 0.60 19.41 10.73
CA ILE A 260 1.27 18.10 10.50
C ILE A 260 2.79 18.26 10.37
N GLN A 261 3.26 19.28 9.64
CA GLN A 261 4.70 19.50 9.49
C GLN A 261 5.36 19.84 10.84
N ASP A 262 4.68 20.58 11.69
CA ASP A 262 5.20 20.91 13.03
C ASP A 262 5.20 19.67 13.92
N LEU A 263 4.13 18.89 13.97
CA LEU A 263 4.09 17.62 14.73
C LEU A 263 5.16 16.61 14.28
N LYS A 264 5.49 16.55 12.99
CA LYS A 264 6.57 15.72 12.46
C LYS A 264 7.94 16.10 13.07
N LYS A 265 8.24 17.38 13.28
CA LYS A 265 9.50 17.83 13.89
C LYS A 265 9.67 17.30 15.31
N TYR A 266 8.57 17.12 16.02
CA TYR A 266 8.58 16.58 17.40
C TYR A 266 8.62 15.05 17.45
N GLY A 267 8.61 14.35 16.29
CA GLY A 267 8.76 12.90 16.24
C GLY A 267 7.53 12.09 16.68
N TYR A 268 6.34 12.67 16.71
CA TYR A 268 5.11 11.98 17.13
C TYR A 268 4.71 10.81 16.25
N PHE A 269 5.16 10.75 15.00
CA PHE A 269 4.74 9.74 14.05
C PHE A 269 5.83 8.67 13.83
N LYS A 270 5.51 7.43 14.17
CA LYS A 270 6.44 6.31 14.07
C LYS A 270 6.83 6.03 12.61
N ALA A 271 8.13 6.01 12.33
CA ALA A 271 8.67 5.63 11.03
C ALA A 271 8.21 4.21 10.62
N GLY A 272 7.95 4.01 9.32
CA GLY A 272 7.48 2.73 8.77
C GLY A 272 6.05 2.32 9.17
N SER A 273 5.33 3.14 9.95
CA SER A 273 3.95 2.90 10.37
C SER A 273 3.06 4.11 10.09
N MET A 274 2.89 5.02 11.04
CA MET A 274 2.02 6.19 10.89
C MET A 274 2.65 7.29 10.02
N LEU A 275 3.97 7.48 10.08
CA LEU A 275 4.66 8.55 9.36
C LEU A 275 4.41 8.52 7.83
N PRO A 276 4.56 7.39 7.11
CA PRO A 276 4.26 7.35 5.67
C PRO A 276 2.81 7.74 5.33
N LYS A 277 1.84 7.37 6.19
CA LYS A 277 0.42 7.69 5.99
C LYS A 277 0.16 9.19 6.11
N VAL A 278 0.69 9.79 7.16
CA VAL A 278 0.58 11.24 7.41
C VAL A 278 1.28 12.02 6.31
N GLU A 279 2.45 11.57 5.86
CA GLU A 279 3.17 12.19 4.74
C GLU A 279 2.41 12.11 3.42
N ALA A 280 1.87 10.94 3.08
CA ALA A 280 1.10 10.73 1.86
C ALA A 280 -0.19 11.57 1.88
N ALA A 281 -0.98 11.51 2.96
CA ALA A 281 -2.21 12.28 3.07
C ALA A 281 -1.95 13.80 3.05
N SER A 282 -0.85 14.27 3.67
CA SER A 282 -0.44 15.67 3.61
C SER A 282 0.05 16.09 2.23
N ALA A 283 0.78 15.23 1.51
CA ALA A 283 1.22 15.50 0.15
C ALA A 283 0.02 15.67 -0.78
N PHE A 284 -0.96 14.78 -0.68
CA PHE A 284 -2.19 14.86 -1.45
C PHE A 284 -2.99 16.13 -1.14
N ALA A 285 -3.11 16.50 0.14
CA ALA A 285 -3.80 17.71 0.57
C ALA A 285 -3.16 18.99 0.03
N LYS A 286 -1.83 19.04 -0.09
CA LYS A 286 -1.10 20.17 -0.72
C LYS A 286 -1.48 20.39 -2.18
N HIS A 287 -1.92 19.36 -2.90
CA HIS A 287 -2.38 19.45 -4.28
C HIS A 287 -3.88 19.83 -4.38
N GLY A 288 -4.51 20.22 -3.28
CA GLY A 288 -5.89 20.70 -3.24
C GLY A 288 -6.94 19.61 -3.05
N GLY A 289 -6.56 18.35 -2.84
CA GLY A 289 -7.46 17.26 -2.46
C GLY A 289 -7.70 17.19 -0.95
N THR A 290 -8.48 16.20 -0.52
CA THR A 290 -8.68 15.89 0.91
C THR A 290 -7.95 14.60 1.25
N GLY A 291 -6.98 14.67 2.17
CA GLY A 291 -6.31 13.50 2.73
C GLY A 291 -7.05 13.01 3.98
N ILE A 292 -7.31 11.70 4.08
CA ILE A 292 -7.96 11.11 5.26
C ILE A 292 -7.13 9.93 5.76
N ILE A 293 -7.06 9.76 7.08
CA ILE A 293 -6.49 8.57 7.72
C ILE A 293 -7.55 8.00 8.65
N THR A 294 -7.95 6.75 8.42
CA THR A 294 -8.98 6.07 9.20
C THR A 294 -8.85 4.54 9.10
N ASP A 295 -9.69 3.78 9.80
CA ASP A 295 -9.83 2.34 9.60
C ASP A 295 -10.91 1.99 8.57
N ILE A 296 -11.05 0.70 8.28
CA ILE A 296 -11.99 0.21 7.26
C ILE A 296 -13.46 0.38 7.69
N ASP A 297 -13.72 0.27 8.99
CA ASP A 297 -15.07 0.29 9.54
C ASP A 297 -15.66 1.72 9.52
N ASN A 298 -14.80 2.72 9.59
CA ASN A 298 -15.18 4.14 9.60
C ASN A 298 -15.15 4.82 8.22
N LEU A 299 -14.88 4.12 7.12
CA LEU A 299 -14.74 4.71 5.77
C LEU A 299 -15.92 5.59 5.36
N ARG A 300 -17.15 5.12 5.60
CA ARG A 300 -18.36 5.87 5.26
C ARG A 300 -18.46 7.19 6.04
N ASP A 301 -18.22 7.13 7.33
CA ASP A 301 -18.29 8.31 8.20
C ASP A 301 -17.13 9.27 7.95
N ALA A 302 -15.96 8.76 7.63
CA ALA A 302 -14.81 9.57 7.24
C ALA A 302 -15.06 10.35 5.94
N LEU A 303 -15.68 9.74 4.93
CA LEU A 303 -16.09 10.42 3.70
C LEU A 303 -17.20 11.46 3.91
N ASN A 304 -17.97 11.34 4.98
CA ASN A 304 -18.97 12.32 5.42
C ASN A 304 -18.43 13.37 6.40
N GLY A 305 -17.14 13.34 6.71
CA GLY A 305 -16.50 14.29 7.65
C GLY A 305 -16.79 14.02 9.12
N LYS A 306 -17.26 12.80 9.49
CA LYS A 306 -17.69 12.45 10.85
C LYS A 306 -16.70 11.56 11.59
N ALA A 307 -15.71 10.99 10.93
CA ALA A 307 -14.70 10.12 11.49
C ALA A 307 -13.35 10.29 10.77
N GLY A 308 -12.30 9.68 11.33
CA GLY A 308 -10.97 9.76 10.77
C GLY A 308 -10.24 11.05 11.12
N THR A 309 -8.96 11.12 10.76
CA THR A 309 -8.20 12.36 10.74
C THR A 309 -8.25 12.94 9.33
N ILE A 310 -8.83 14.11 9.19
CA ILE A 310 -8.99 14.84 7.93
C ILE A 310 -7.87 15.86 7.82
N ILE A 311 -7.10 15.77 6.73
CA ILE A 311 -5.96 16.64 6.45
C ILE A 311 -6.31 17.50 5.23
N THR A 312 -6.26 18.81 5.41
CA THR A 312 -6.48 19.80 4.35
C THR A 312 -5.30 20.79 4.30
N ASN A 313 -5.21 21.54 3.20
CA ASN A 313 -4.16 22.55 3.05
C ASN A 313 -4.45 23.79 3.89
#